data_5f551ce39ad72b8665a9cd97528947d1
#
_entry.id   5f551ce39ad72b8665a9cd97528947d1
#
_cell.length_a   1.000
_cell.length_b   1.000
_cell.length_c   1.000
_cell.angle_alpha   90.00
_cell.angle_beta   90.00
_cell.angle_gamma   90.00
#
_symmetry.space_group_name_H-M   'P 1'
#
loop_
_entity.id
_entity.type
_entity.pdbx_description
1 polymer ?
#
loop_
_entity_poly.entity_id
_entity_poly.type
_entity_poly.pdbx_seq_one_letter_code
_entity_poly.pdbx_strand_id
1 'polypeptide(L)'
;MKIICNTAALTQACLNIQRCVPSRAILPMLDGILMRTTEDNRIELCGYDLELGSTTTVECRVEEHGATVINAKTLCDILRHLPGDRLELSCNHKNICTVTCGNVEYTIVALRADEYPDLPSLPDNEPIRISSKLLRSMVMQTIFAASTEEAKAVHRGVKFEIKEGELKAIAIDGYRLAIRTEFVAYNGAPHTFIVPSKTLYELVKLLPEEDTYVDIRLSRRHIILIRTVIISSRAF
;
A
#
# COMPACT_ATOMS: atom_id res chain seq x y z
N MET A 1 -2.13 7.70 22.99
CA MET A 1 -1.04 7.12 22.19
C MET A 1 0.18 8.04 22.25
N LYS A 2 1.34 7.47 22.59
CA LYS A 2 2.60 8.25 22.61
C LYS A 2 3.77 7.38 22.15
N ILE A 3 4.52 7.84 21.15
CA ILE A 3 5.66 7.11 20.56
C ILE A 3 6.85 8.05 20.34
N ILE A 4 8.04 7.47 20.35
CA ILE A 4 9.29 8.13 19.98
C ILE A 4 9.98 7.28 18.91
N CYS A 5 10.29 7.85 17.75
CA CYS A 5 10.88 7.12 16.65
C CYS A 5 11.91 7.92 15.85
N ASN A 6 12.58 7.25 14.91
CA ASN A 6 13.47 7.91 13.96
C ASN A 6 12.64 8.69 12.94
N THR A 7 12.98 9.97 12.74
CA THR A 7 12.26 10.89 11.85
C THR A 7 12.31 10.42 10.39
N ALA A 8 13.48 10.03 9.90
CA ALA A 8 13.65 9.60 8.51
C ALA A 8 12.87 8.31 8.20
N ALA A 9 12.90 7.34 9.14
CA ALA A 9 12.17 6.08 8.99
C ALA A 9 10.65 6.30 8.95
N LEU A 10 10.09 7.10 9.86
CA LEU A 10 8.67 7.42 9.87
C LEU A 10 8.28 8.23 8.62
N THR A 11 9.09 9.19 8.22
CA THR A 11 8.85 10.00 7.01
C THR A 11 8.76 9.11 5.78
N GLN A 12 9.75 8.24 5.56
CA GLN A 12 9.76 7.34 4.41
C GLN A 12 8.56 6.41 4.40
N ALA A 13 8.21 5.85 5.55
CA ALA A 13 7.05 4.97 5.70
C ALA A 13 5.74 5.72 5.38
N CYS A 14 5.54 6.92 5.94
CA CYS A 14 4.36 7.75 5.66
C CYS A 14 4.27 8.15 4.18
N LEU A 15 5.38 8.50 3.52
CA LEU A 15 5.41 8.81 2.10
C LEU A 15 5.04 7.63 1.20
N ASN A 16 5.44 6.42 1.58
CA ASN A 16 5.04 5.21 0.87
C ASN A 16 3.55 4.92 1.05
N ILE A 17 3.04 5.02 2.28
CA ILE A 17 1.62 4.82 2.60
C ILE A 17 0.73 5.88 1.95
N GLN A 18 1.18 7.12 1.85
CA GLN A 18 0.44 8.22 1.21
C GLN A 18 0.03 7.89 -0.24
N ARG A 19 0.77 7.01 -0.94
CA ARG A 19 0.43 6.56 -2.30
C ARG A 19 -0.87 5.75 -2.37
N CYS A 20 -1.26 5.17 -1.25
CA CYS A 20 -2.51 4.40 -1.09
C CYS A 20 -3.65 5.24 -0.50
N VAL A 21 -3.42 6.53 -0.28
CA VAL A 21 -4.44 7.47 0.19
C VAL A 21 -5.06 8.17 -1.03
N PRO A 22 -6.39 8.20 -1.17
CA PRO A 22 -7.05 8.79 -2.32
C PRO A 22 -6.86 10.32 -2.34
N SER A 23 -6.79 10.89 -3.54
CA SER A 23 -6.72 12.36 -3.69
C SER A 23 -8.05 13.07 -3.37
N ARG A 24 -9.17 12.33 -3.39
CA ARG A 24 -10.50 12.74 -2.98
C ARG A 24 -11.18 11.55 -2.34
N ALA A 25 -11.25 11.53 -1.02
CA ALA A 25 -11.87 10.45 -0.29
C ALA A 25 -13.39 10.57 -0.27
N ILE A 26 -14.06 9.42 -0.39
CA ILE A 26 -15.51 9.31 -0.18
C ILE A 26 -15.81 9.39 1.33
N LEU A 27 -14.94 8.82 2.16
CA LEU A 27 -15.01 8.87 3.60
C LEU A 27 -13.85 9.72 4.14
N PRO A 28 -14.09 10.70 5.01
CA PRO A 28 -13.04 11.61 5.51
C PRO A 28 -11.83 10.92 6.12
N MET A 29 -12.02 9.77 6.75
CA MET A 29 -10.93 9.01 7.36
C MET A 29 -9.96 8.40 6.35
N LEU A 30 -10.40 8.18 5.10
CA LEU A 30 -9.54 7.65 4.03
C LEU A 30 -8.56 8.70 3.49
N ASP A 31 -8.75 10.01 3.78
CA ASP A 31 -7.73 11.04 3.53
C ASP A 31 -6.53 10.94 4.48
N GLY A 32 -6.62 10.07 5.48
CA GLY A 32 -5.64 9.91 6.53
C GLY A 32 -4.84 8.62 6.45
N ILE A 33 -3.74 8.62 7.19
CA ILE A 33 -2.96 7.43 7.53
C ILE A 33 -3.44 6.94 8.88
N LEU A 34 -3.94 5.70 8.96
CA LEU A 34 -4.16 5.02 10.23
C LEU A 34 -2.81 4.65 10.84
N MET A 35 -2.63 5.04 12.07
CA MET A 35 -1.45 4.76 12.88
C MET A 35 -1.87 3.99 14.13
N ARG A 36 -1.30 2.82 14.37
CA ARG A 36 -1.63 1.94 15.51
C ARG A 36 -0.34 1.42 16.14
N THR A 37 -0.18 1.53 17.43
CA THR A 37 0.94 0.93 18.15
C THR A 37 0.74 -0.57 18.31
N THR A 38 1.83 -1.34 18.22
CA THR A 38 1.85 -2.78 18.44
C THR A 38 2.57 -3.12 19.76
N GLU A 39 2.38 -4.35 20.25
CA GLU A 39 2.99 -4.81 21.52
C GLU A 39 4.53 -4.96 21.45
N ASP A 40 5.11 -5.05 20.25
CA ASP A 40 6.54 -5.28 20.00
C ASP A 40 7.34 -3.99 19.75
N ASN A 41 6.91 -2.87 20.34
CA ASN A 41 7.54 -1.57 20.16
C ASN A 41 7.63 -1.11 18.69
N ARG A 42 6.53 -1.27 17.95
CA ARG A 42 6.39 -0.76 16.59
C ARG A 42 5.13 0.08 16.46
N ILE A 43 5.12 0.90 15.43
CA ILE A 43 3.91 1.54 14.95
C ILE A 43 3.58 0.99 13.58
N GLU A 44 2.36 0.49 13.44
CA GLU A 44 1.78 0.11 12.15
C GLU A 44 1.14 1.33 11.52
N LEU A 45 1.42 1.54 10.25
CA LEU A 45 0.84 2.56 9.38
C LEU A 45 0.01 1.88 8.31
N CYS A 46 -1.19 2.40 8.04
CA CYS A 46 -2.07 1.89 7.01
C CYS A 46 -2.65 3.04 6.18
N GLY A 47 -2.66 2.87 4.86
CA GLY A 47 -3.38 3.70 3.91
C GLY A 47 -4.26 2.84 3.03
N TYR A 48 -5.47 3.32 2.71
CA TYR A 48 -6.45 2.56 1.95
C TYR A 48 -7.37 3.48 1.15
N ASP A 49 -7.55 3.21 -0.15
CA ASP A 49 -8.48 3.95 -1.02
C ASP A 49 -9.67 3.09 -1.47
N LEU A 50 -9.93 1.95 -0.81
CA LEU A 50 -10.91 0.90 -1.13
C LEU A 50 -10.55 0.04 -2.36
N GLU A 51 -9.54 0.40 -3.14
CA GLU A 51 -9.00 -0.38 -4.25
C GLU A 51 -7.57 -0.82 -3.98
N LEU A 52 -6.75 0.08 -3.45
CA LEU A 52 -5.35 -0.12 -3.08
C LEU A 52 -5.18 0.16 -1.59
N GLY A 53 -4.65 -0.81 -0.87
CA GLY A 53 -4.26 -0.64 0.53
C GLY A 53 -2.81 -1.05 0.74
N SER A 54 -2.16 -0.40 1.69
CA SER A 54 -0.81 -0.77 2.11
C SER A 54 -0.67 -0.62 3.61
N THR A 55 0.06 -1.56 4.22
CA THR A 55 0.49 -1.47 5.61
C THR A 55 2.00 -1.54 5.69
N THR A 56 2.57 -0.88 6.66
CA THR A 56 3.99 -0.99 7.00
C THR A 56 4.18 -0.78 8.49
N THR A 57 5.28 -1.27 9.03
CA THR A 57 5.63 -1.05 10.44
C THR A 57 6.95 -0.30 10.54
N VAL A 58 7.04 0.58 11.53
CA VAL A 58 8.26 1.32 11.88
C VAL A 58 8.61 1.02 13.33
N GLU A 59 9.87 0.73 13.59
CA GLU A 59 10.37 0.56 14.95
C GLU A 59 10.30 1.87 15.71
N CYS A 60 9.75 1.82 16.90
CA CYS A 60 9.60 2.98 17.76
C CYS A 60 9.65 2.56 19.24
N ARG A 61 9.86 3.51 20.12
CA ARG A 61 9.60 3.31 21.55
C ARG A 61 8.14 3.71 21.81
N VAL A 62 7.33 2.76 22.23
CA VAL A 62 5.94 2.99 22.61
C VAL A 62 5.90 3.36 24.10
N GLU A 63 5.45 4.56 24.42
CA GLU A 63 5.24 5.01 25.80
C GLU A 63 3.77 4.86 26.21
N GLU A 64 2.84 5.08 25.28
CA GLU A 64 1.40 4.85 25.47
C GLU A 64 0.80 4.21 24.24
N HIS A 65 0.13 3.08 24.42
CA HIS A 65 -0.57 2.39 23.33
C HIS A 65 -1.80 3.16 22.87
N GLY A 66 -2.16 2.96 21.58
CA GLY A 66 -3.35 3.55 21.00
C GLY A 66 -3.33 3.55 19.48
N ALA A 67 -4.37 4.15 18.92
CA ALA A 67 -4.51 4.31 17.48
C ALA A 67 -5.14 5.66 17.15
N THR A 68 -4.79 6.18 15.97
CA THR A 68 -5.29 7.48 15.47
C THR A 68 -5.23 7.51 13.95
N VAL A 69 -5.99 8.40 13.32
CA VAL A 69 -5.91 8.67 11.88
C VAL A 69 -5.51 10.13 11.68
N ILE A 70 -4.40 10.36 11.02
CA ILE A 70 -3.89 11.71 10.73
C ILE A 70 -3.94 11.95 9.22
N ASN A 71 -4.42 13.12 8.80
CA ASN A 71 -4.45 13.50 7.39
C ASN A 71 -3.08 13.28 6.74
N ALA A 72 -3.03 12.48 5.69
CA ALA A 72 -1.80 11.97 5.07
C ALA A 72 -0.93 13.11 4.52
N LYS A 73 -1.55 14.08 3.83
CA LYS A 73 -0.83 15.21 3.24
C LYS A 73 -0.19 16.07 4.34
N THR A 74 -0.99 16.46 5.33
CA THR A 74 -0.53 17.32 6.45
C THR A 74 0.60 16.64 7.22
N LEU A 75 0.45 15.35 7.55
CA LEU A 75 1.47 14.59 8.26
C LEU A 75 2.77 14.50 7.44
N CYS A 76 2.69 14.11 6.19
CA CYS A 76 3.88 14.00 5.33
C CYS A 76 4.58 15.35 5.11
N ASP A 77 3.81 16.43 4.97
CA ASP A 77 4.38 17.76 4.80
C ASP A 77 5.12 18.22 6.08
N ILE A 78 4.58 17.96 7.26
CA ILE A 78 5.25 18.23 8.54
C ILE A 78 6.53 17.40 8.65
N LEU A 79 6.43 16.08 8.47
CA LEU A 79 7.57 15.15 8.62
C LEU A 79 8.77 15.52 7.73
N ARG A 80 8.53 15.99 6.51
CA ARG A 80 9.58 16.42 5.58
C ARG A 80 10.37 17.65 6.07
N HIS A 81 9.79 18.46 6.94
CA HIS A 81 10.40 19.71 7.40
C HIS A 81 10.93 19.63 8.84
N LEU A 82 10.89 18.46 9.47
CA LEU A 82 11.44 18.28 10.81
C LEU A 82 12.98 18.33 10.79
N PRO A 83 13.60 19.12 11.71
CA PRO A 83 15.05 19.37 11.65
C PRO A 83 15.92 18.28 12.29
N GLY A 84 15.35 17.32 13.02
CA GLY A 84 16.11 16.37 13.83
C GLY A 84 15.85 14.91 13.46
N ASP A 85 16.75 14.04 13.92
CA ASP A 85 16.71 12.60 13.63
C ASP A 85 15.68 11.84 14.46
N ARG A 86 15.16 12.43 15.52
CA ARG A 86 14.24 11.82 16.47
C ARG A 86 13.04 12.71 16.71
N LEU A 87 11.86 12.13 16.58
CA LEU A 87 10.60 12.81 16.88
C LEU A 87 9.81 12.07 17.97
N GLU A 88 9.00 12.84 18.67
CA GLU A 88 7.92 12.35 19.52
C GLU A 88 6.58 12.68 18.85
N LEU A 89 5.69 11.68 18.78
CA LEU A 89 4.31 11.86 18.35
C LEU A 89 3.40 11.41 19.48
N SER A 90 2.55 12.32 19.96
CA SER A 90 1.58 12.03 21.00
C SER A 90 0.18 12.44 20.56
N CYS A 91 -0.82 11.63 20.87
CA CYS A 91 -2.22 11.91 20.59
C CYS A 91 -3.06 11.72 21.86
N ASN A 92 -3.79 12.74 22.23
CA ASN A 92 -4.64 12.73 23.42
C ASN A 92 -6.06 12.19 23.11
N HIS A 93 -6.87 12.04 24.15
CA HIS A 93 -8.26 11.53 24.07
C HIS A 93 -9.21 12.49 23.31
N LYS A 94 -8.80 13.73 23.01
CA LYS A 94 -9.59 14.68 22.20
C LYS A 94 -9.18 14.64 20.72
N ASN A 95 -8.42 13.62 20.29
CA ASN A 95 -7.86 13.48 18.95
C ASN A 95 -6.99 14.69 18.52
N ILE A 96 -6.30 15.29 19.46
CA ILE A 96 -5.29 16.29 19.15
C ILE A 96 -3.94 15.59 19.22
N CYS A 97 -3.24 15.56 18.10
CA CYS A 97 -1.91 15.00 17.96
C CYS A 97 -0.86 16.11 17.96
N THR A 98 0.21 15.90 18.72
CA THR A 98 1.38 16.78 18.76
C THR A 98 2.58 16.03 18.22
N VAL A 99 3.29 16.64 17.28
CA VAL A 99 4.57 16.16 16.73
C VAL A 99 5.66 17.09 17.19
N THR A 100 6.60 16.58 17.98
CA THR A 100 7.71 17.35 18.53
C THR A 100 9.04 16.81 18.00
N CYS A 101 9.92 17.70 17.53
CA CYS A 101 11.25 17.37 17.08
C CYS A 101 12.24 18.49 17.43
N GLY A 102 13.10 18.30 18.44
CA GLY A 102 13.96 19.34 18.98
C GLY A 102 13.13 20.50 19.56
N ASN A 103 13.30 21.69 19.00
CA ASN A 103 12.58 22.91 19.40
C ASN A 103 11.32 23.18 18.55
N VAL A 104 10.96 22.28 17.65
CA VAL A 104 9.81 22.44 16.74
C VAL A 104 8.65 21.59 17.24
N GLU A 105 7.47 22.20 17.31
CA GLU A 105 6.24 21.54 17.71
C GLU A 105 5.11 21.89 16.73
N TYR A 106 4.40 20.85 16.29
CA TYR A 106 3.19 20.97 15.46
C TYR A 106 2.02 20.30 16.14
N THR A 107 0.86 20.96 16.12
CA THR A 107 -0.40 20.39 16.60
C THR A 107 -1.33 20.12 15.42
N ILE A 108 -1.87 18.91 15.36
CA ILE A 108 -2.74 18.44 14.27
C ILE A 108 -4.02 17.87 14.87
N VAL A 109 -5.17 18.18 14.28
CA VAL A 109 -6.42 17.51 14.62
C VAL A 109 -6.47 16.18 13.86
N ALA A 110 -6.64 15.10 14.60
CA ALA A 110 -6.71 13.74 14.09
C ALA A 110 -8.17 13.23 14.09
N LEU A 111 -8.39 12.08 13.46
CA LEU A 111 -9.65 11.39 13.45
C LEU A 111 -9.58 10.10 14.30
N ARG A 112 -10.72 9.56 14.63
CA ARG A 112 -10.83 8.32 15.40
C ARG A 112 -10.43 7.12 14.53
N ALA A 113 -9.67 6.21 15.11
CA ALA A 113 -9.17 5.03 14.41
C ALA A 113 -10.22 3.92 14.26
N ASP A 114 -11.24 3.88 15.12
CA ASP A 114 -12.30 2.88 15.12
C ASP A 114 -13.27 2.99 13.92
N GLU A 115 -13.28 4.11 13.26
CA GLU A 115 -14.06 4.34 12.04
C GLU A 115 -13.29 3.99 10.74
N TYR A 116 -12.00 3.68 10.84
CA TYR A 116 -11.18 3.34 9.67
C TYR A 116 -11.54 1.95 9.14
N PRO A 117 -11.79 1.77 7.82
CA PRO A 117 -12.16 0.48 7.27
C PRO A 117 -11.05 -0.56 7.44
N ASP A 118 -11.46 -1.78 7.81
CA ASP A 118 -10.53 -2.89 7.89
C ASP A 118 -9.99 -3.28 6.52
N LEU A 119 -8.70 -3.59 6.47
CA LEU A 119 -8.09 -4.19 5.29
C LEU A 119 -8.50 -5.66 5.17
N PRO A 120 -8.55 -6.21 3.94
CA PRO A 120 -8.81 -7.61 3.72
C PRO A 120 -7.80 -8.51 4.45
N SER A 121 -8.31 -9.55 5.08
CA SER A 121 -7.46 -10.56 5.73
C SER A 121 -6.64 -11.35 4.72
N LEU A 122 -5.44 -11.77 5.14
CA LEU A 122 -4.55 -12.59 4.34
C LEU A 122 -5.16 -13.97 4.10
N PRO A 123 -5.36 -14.41 2.85
CA PRO A 123 -5.86 -15.75 2.57
C PRO A 123 -4.80 -16.81 2.87
N ASP A 124 -5.23 -17.96 3.38
CA ASP A 124 -4.38 -19.10 3.62
C ASP A 124 -4.32 -20.00 2.37
N ASN A 125 -3.62 -19.55 1.35
CA ASN A 125 -3.38 -20.30 0.12
C ASN A 125 -1.90 -20.22 -0.29
N GLU A 126 -1.49 -21.09 -1.22
CA GLU A 126 -0.14 -21.08 -1.75
C GLU A 126 0.18 -19.75 -2.44
N PRO A 127 1.27 -19.07 -2.06
CA PRO A 127 1.65 -17.81 -2.69
C PRO A 127 2.30 -18.03 -4.05
N ILE A 128 2.05 -17.12 -4.98
CA ILE A 128 2.86 -16.98 -6.19
C ILE A 128 4.11 -16.20 -5.81
N ARG A 129 5.26 -16.85 -5.78
CA ARG A 129 6.53 -16.22 -5.47
C ARG A 129 7.20 -15.69 -6.74
N ILE A 130 7.46 -14.39 -6.78
CA ILE A 130 8.07 -13.73 -7.94
C ILE A 130 9.12 -12.70 -7.49
N SER A 131 10.21 -12.56 -8.26
CA SER A 131 11.19 -11.49 -8.04
C SER A 131 10.53 -10.12 -8.27
N SER A 132 10.81 -9.15 -7.40
CA SER A 132 10.32 -7.76 -7.52
C SER A 132 10.72 -7.13 -8.85
N LYS A 133 11.93 -7.41 -9.32
CA LYS A 133 12.46 -6.97 -10.61
C LYS A 133 11.69 -7.57 -11.79
N LEU A 134 11.38 -8.88 -11.73
CA LEU A 134 10.61 -9.55 -12.76
C LEU A 134 9.18 -9.02 -12.82
N LEU A 135 8.50 -8.90 -11.67
CA LEU A 135 7.15 -8.34 -11.60
C LEU A 135 7.10 -6.91 -12.15
N ARG A 136 8.05 -6.04 -11.74
CA ARG A 136 8.20 -4.68 -12.27
C ARG A 136 8.36 -4.69 -13.78
N SER A 137 9.24 -5.55 -14.32
CA SER A 137 9.49 -5.68 -15.75
C SER A 137 8.25 -6.12 -16.52
N MET A 138 7.52 -7.13 -16.02
CA MET A 138 6.29 -7.63 -16.64
C MET A 138 5.21 -6.54 -16.70
N VAL A 139 5.01 -5.82 -15.60
CA VAL A 139 4.06 -4.70 -15.53
C VAL A 139 4.44 -3.60 -16.52
N MET A 140 5.68 -3.12 -16.48
CA MET A 140 6.12 -2.00 -17.32
C MET A 140 6.10 -2.31 -18.82
N GLN A 141 6.26 -3.58 -19.19
CA GLN A 141 6.22 -4.01 -20.59
C GLN A 141 4.81 -4.31 -21.12
N THR A 142 3.79 -4.24 -20.28
CA THR A 142 2.41 -4.52 -20.69
C THR A 142 1.46 -3.36 -20.43
N ILE A 143 1.61 -2.65 -19.32
CA ILE A 143 0.67 -1.64 -18.82
C ILE A 143 0.38 -0.50 -19.83
N PHE A 144 1.34 -0.17 -20.71
CA PHE A 144 1.16 0.87 -21.73
C PHE A 144 0.07 0.54 -22.75
N ALA A 145 -0.30 -0.73 -22.89
CA ALA A 145 -1.36 -1.18 -23.78
C ALA A 145 -2.73 -1.25 -23.08
N ALA A 146 -2.84 -0.89 -21.79
CA ALA A 146 -4.12 -0.80 -21.11
C ALA A 146 -4.91 0.43 -21.57
N SER A 147 -6.25 0.30 -21.68
CA SER A 147 -7.14 1.40 -22.09
C SER A 147 -7.26 2.46 -21.01
N THR A 148 -7.41 3.71 -21.42
CA THR A 148 -7.77 4.84 -20.54
C THR A 148 -9.28 5.16 -20.59
N GLU A 149 -10.05 4.52 -21.48
CA GLU A 149 -11.47 4.75 -21.66
C GLU A 149 -12.29 4.18 -20.50
N GLU A 150 -13.11 4.99 -19.86
CA GLU A 150 -13.96 4.56 -18.72
C GLU A 150 -15.01 3.52 -19.12
N ALA A 151 -15.53 3.59 -20.34
CA ALA A 151 -16.50 2.65 -20.86
C ALA A 151 -15.97 1.21 -21.02
N LYS A 152 -14.64 1.02 -21.05
CA LYS A 152 -13.99 -0.28 -21.24
C LYS A 152 -13.34 -0.77 -19.94
N ALA A 153 -14.11 -0.93 -18.88
CA ALA A 153 -13.62 -1.22 -17.53
C ALA A 153 -12.61 -2.40 -17.48
N VAL A 154 -12.86 -3.49 -18.20
CA VAL A 154 -12.00 -4.68 -18.26
C VAL A 154 -10.64 -4.38 -18.92
N HIS A 155 -10.60 -3.48 -19.89
CA HIS A 155 -9.38 -3.10 -20.61
C HIS A 155 -8.53 -2.06 -19.86
N ARG A 156 -9.04 -1.48 -18.77
CA ARG A 156 -8.30 -0.47 -17.95
C ARG A 156 -7.25 -1.08 -17.03
N GLY A 157 -6.99 -2.37 -17.15
CA GLY A 157 -6.02 -3.09 -16.33
C GLY A 157 -5.18 -4.05 -17.14
N VAL A 158 -4.26 -4.70 -16.43
CA VAL A 158 -3.49 -5.83 -16.95
C VAL A 158 -4.11 -7.10 -16.41
N LYS A 159 -4.45 -8.02 -17.30
CA LYS A 159 -4.90 -9.37 -16.97
C LYS A 159 -3.68 -10.24 -16.69
N PHE A 160 -3.69 -10.91 -15.57
CA PHE A 160 -2.72 -11.92 -15.22
C PHE A 160 -3.36 -13.30 -15.29
N GLU A 161 -2.68 -14.24 -15.88
CA GLU A 161 -3.02 -15.65 -15.90
C GLU A 161 -1.84 -16.44 -15.36
N ILE A 162 -2.10 -17.35 -14.42
CA ILE A 162 -1.10 -18.30 -13.93
C ILE A 162 -1.63 -19.71 -14.05
N LYS A 163 -0.84 -20.56 -14.70
CA LYS A 163 -1.16 -21.97 -14.88
C LYS A 163 0.14 -22.76 -15.03
N GLU A 164 0.30 -23.82 -14.24
CA GLU A 164 1.44 -24.75 -14.36
C GLU A 164 2.81 -24.05 -14.32
N GLY A 165 2.93 -23.00 -13.48
CA GLY A 165 4.15 -22.19 -13.36
C GLY A 165 4.35 -21.15 -14.47
N GLU A 166 3.52 -21.12 -15.51
CA GLU A 166 3.52 -20.04 -16.50
C GLU A 166 2.69 -18.86 -15.99
N LEU A 167 3.33 -17.69 -15.82
CA LEU A 167 2.68 -16.42 -15.48
C LEU A 167 2.65 -15.54 -16.74
N LYS A 168 1.46 -15.16 -17.16
CA LYS A 168 1.21 -14.32 -18.33
C LYS A 168 0.55 -13.01 -17.92
N ALA A 169 1.11 -11.89 -18.39
CA ALA A 169 0.52 -10.55 -18.25
C ALA A 169 0.03 -10.07 -19.62
N ILE A 170 -1.22 -9.63 -19.70
CA ILE A 170 -1.89 -9.26 -20.95
C ILE A 170 -2.58 -7.90 -20.77
N ALA A 171 -2.34 -6.95 -21.65
CA ALA A 171 -3.04 -5.66 -21.70
C ALA A 171 -3.48 -5.37 -23.13
N ILE A 172 -4.68 -4.78 -23.29
CA ILE A 172 -5.29 -4.44 -24.58
C ILE A 172 -6.14 -3.16 -24.46
N ASP A 173 -6.12 -2.32 -25.49
CA ASP A 173 -7.00 -1.14 -25.59
C ASP A 173 -7.93 -1.17 -26.81
N GLY A 174 -7.83 -2.23 -27.64
CA GLY A 174 -8.58 -2.39 -28.90
C GLY A 174 -7.76 -2.01 -30.15
N TYR A 175 -6.62 -1.34 -30.01
CA TYR A 175 -5.71 -0.99 -31.10
C TYR A 175 -4.38 -1.70 -30.99
N ARG A 176 -3.95 -2.03 -29.79
CA ARG A 176 -2.70 -2.70 -29.47
C ARG A 176 -2.89 -3.74 -28.38
N LEU A 177 -2.07 -4.76 -28.43
CA LEU A 177 -2.04 -5.88 -27.49
C LEU A 177 -0.60 -6.07 -27.03
N ALA A 178 -0.37 -6.07 -25.72
CA ALA A 178 0.91 -6.43 -25.12
C ALA A 178 0.75 -7.73 -24.33
N ILE A 179 1.65 -8.68 -24.55
CA ILE A 179 1.69 -9.96 -23.83
C ILE A 179 3.13 -10.18 -23.36
N ARG A 180 3.28 -10.51 -22.09
CA ARG A 180 4.55 -10.96 -21.50
C ARG A 180 4.30 -12.26 -20.75
N THR A 181 5.12 -13.28 -21.03
CA THR A 181 5.05 -14.61 -20.39
C THR A 181 6.37 -14.89 -19.69
N GLU A 182 6.30 -15.38 -18.46
CA GLU A 182 7.45 -15.78 -17.65
C GLU A 182 7.12 -17.05 -16.86
N PHE A 183 8.17 -17.79 -16.47
CA PHE A 183 8.02 -18.95 -15.60
C PHE A 183 8.35 -18.59 -14.16
N VAL A 184 7.47 -19.00 -13.25
CA VAL A 184 7.60 -18.76 -11.81
C VAL A 184 7.42 -20.08 -11.05
N ALA A 185 7.99 -20.18 -9.87
CA ALA A 185 7.83 -21.35 -9.00
C ALA A 185 6.43 -21.33 -8.37
N TYR A 186 5.46 -21.91 -9.07
CA TYR A 186 4.07 -22.02 -8.63
C TYR A 186 3.46 -23.34 -9.10
N ASN A 187 2.94 -24.13 -8.15
CA ASN A 187 2.30 -25.43 -8.41
C ASN A 187 0.83 -25.46 -7.96
N GLY A 188 0.28 -24.30 -7.58
CA GLY A 188 -1.11 -24.19 -7.15
C GLY A 188 -2.12 -24.25 -8.29
N ALA A 189 -3.39 -24.08 -7.95
CA ALA A 189 -4.49 -24.04 -8.92
C ALA A 189 -4.31 -22.88 -9.93
N PRO A 190 -4.79 -23.03 -11.18
CA PRO A 190 -4.76 -21.95 -12.14
C PRO A 190 -5.62 -20.77 -11.67
N HIS A 191 -5.11 -19.57 -11.85
CA HIS A 191 -5.82 -18.33 -11.52
C HIS A 191 -5.79 -17.35 -12.69
N THR A 192 -6.87 -16.58 -12.79
CA THR A 192 -6.98 -15.45 -13.72
C THR A 192 -7.53 -14.25 -12.94
N PHE A 193 -6.87 -13.10 -13.05
CA PHE A 193 -7.29 -11.88 -12.39
C PHE A 193 -6.86 -10.64 -13.18
N ILE A 194 -7.56 -9.52 -12.97
CA ILE A 194 -7.23 -8.23 -13.61
C ILE A 194 -6.88 -7.23 -12.50
N VAL A 195 -5.76 -6.55 -12.68
CA VAL A 195 -5.33 -5.47 -11.80
C VAL A 195 -5.44 -4.15 -12.55
N PRO A 196 -6.15 -3.15 -12.00
CA PRO A 196 -6.25 -1.84 -12.62
C PRO A 196 -4.88 -1.21 -12.87
N SER A 197 -4.70 -0.55 -14.01
CA SER A 197 -3.42 0.06 -14.38
C SER A 197 -2.97 1.13 -13.40
N LYS A 198 -3.90 1.94 -12.86
CA LYS A 198 -3.60 2.92 -11.80
C LYS A 198 -2.95 2.24 -10.58
N THR A 199 -3.52 1.14 -10.14
CA THR A 199 -3.01 0.34 -9.01
C THR A 199 -1.62 -0.24 -9.31
N LEU A 200 -1.42 -0.76 -10.53
CA LEU A 200 -0.12 -1.29 -10.94
C LEU A 200 0.97 -0.22 -11.03
N TYR A 201 0.64 1.01 -11.45
CA TYR A 201 1.58 2.12 -11.45
C TYR A 201 2.06 2.47 -10.02
N GLU A 202 1.16 2.49 -9.06
CA GLU A 202 1.55 2.72 -7.65
C GLU A 202 2.30 1.51 -7.07
N LEU A 203 1.85 0.29 -7.37
CA LEU A 203 2.54 -0.94 -6.96
C LEU A 203 4.01 -0.94 -7.40
N VAL A 204 4.28 -0.64 -8.67
CA VAL A 204 5.67 -0.62 -9.20
C VAL A 204 6.57 0.34 -8.44
N LYS A 205 6.04 1.46 -7.95
CA LYS A 205 6.80 2.44 -7.12
C LYS A 205 7.05 1.94 -5.69
N LEU A 206 6.18 1.05 -5.19
CA LEU A 206 6.29 0.45 -3.85
C LEU A 206 7.16 -0.81 -3.83
N LEU A 207 7.39 -1.44 -4.99
CA LEU A 207 8.27 -2.60 -5.08
C LEU A 207 9.71 -2.21 -4.72
N PRO A 208 10.45 -3.06 -3.98
CA PRO A 208 11.86 -2.82 -3.67
C PRO A 208 12.69 -2.62 -4.95
N GLU A 209 13.67 -1.74 -4.89
CA GLU A 209 14.66 -1.56 -6.00
C GLU A 209 15.62 -2.76 -6.06
N GLU A 210 15.93 -3.32 -4.91
CA GLU A 210 16.72 -4.54 -4.78
C GLU A 210 15.95 -5.74 -5.35
N ASP A 211 16.66 -6.70 -5.92
CA ASP A 211 16.07 -7.93 -6.45
C ASP A 211 15.70 -8.88 -5.31
N THR A 212 14.56 -8.64 -4.71
CA THR A 212 13.98 -9.46 -3.63
C THR A 212 12.73 -10.19 -4.13
N TYR A 213 12.35 -11.27 -3.44
CA TYR A 213 11.11 -11.96 -3.75
C TYR A 213 9.92 -11.30 -3.05
N VAL A 214 8.80 -11.24 -3.78
CA VAL A 214 7.47 -10.89 -3.27
C VAL A 214 6.54 -12.08 -3.42
N ASP A 215 5.73 -12.33 -2.40
CA ASP A 215 4.73 -13.38 -2.42
C ASP A 215 3.37 -12.75 -2.73
N ILE A 216 2.69 -13.23 -3.76
CA ILE A 216 1.35 -12.78 -4.15
C ILE A 216 0.35 -13.84 -3.70
N ARG A 217 -0.61 -13.47 -2.88
CA ARG A 217 -1.74 -14.32 -2.50
C ARG A 217 -3.02 -13.80 -3.11
N LEU A 218 -3.85 -14.70 -3.58
CA LEU A 218 -5.08 -14.40 -4.29
C LEU A 218 -6.29 -14.80 -3.47
N SER A 219 -7.25 -13.90 -3.31
CA SER A 219 -8.59 -14.21 -2.83
C SER A 219 -9.62 -13.96 -3.94
N ARG A 220 -10.89 -14.24 -3.67
CA ARG A 220 -11.96 -14.00 -4.66
C ARG A 220 -12.07 -12.55 -5.12
N ARG A 221 -11.67 -11.58 -4.29
CA ARG A 221 -11.85 -10.14 -4.54
C ARG A 221 -10.58 -9.32 -4.34
N HIS A 222 -9.52 -9.94 -3.81
CA HIS A 222 -8.32 -9.20 -3.43
C HIS A 222 -7.06 -9.94 -3.86
N ILE A 223 -6.06 -9.18 -4.20
CA ILE A 223 -4.68 -9.63 -4.43
C ILE A 223 -3.86 -9.00 -3.31
N ILE A 224 -3.15 -9.83 -2.58
CA ILE A 224 -2.33 -9.38 -1.45
C ILE A 224 -0.87 -9.71 -1.77
N LEU A 225 -0.04 -8.67 -1.84
CA LEU A 225 1.41 -8.84 -1.93
C LEU A 225 2.00 -8.79 -0.54
N ILE A 226 2.67 -9.87 -0.17
CA ILE A 226 3.36 -9.93 1.10
C ILE A 226 4.76 -9.36 0.90
N ARG A 227 4.94 -8.31 1.34
CA ARG A 227 5.87 -7.34 1.88
C ARG A 227 5.23 -5.97 1.87
N THR A 228 3.90 -5.97 2.15
CA THR A 228 3.18 -4.78 2.61
C THR A 228 2.36 -4.00 1.58
N VAL A 229 1.89 -4.60 0.50
CA VAL A 229 0.93 -3.92 -0.38
C VAL A 229 -0.32 -4.79 -0.56
N ILE A 230 -1.48 -4.26 -0.22
CA ILE A 230 -2.78 -4.90 -0.42
C ILE A 230 -3.45 -4.25 -1.62
N ILE A 231 -3.82 -5.05 -2.60
CA ILE A 231 -4.54 -4.62 -3.79
C ILE A 231 -5.92 -5.23 -3.77
N SER A 232 -6.95 -4.38 -3.79
CA SER A 232 -8.30 -4.85 -4.07
C SER A 232 -8.43 -5.11 -5.57
N SER A 233 -8.63 -6.37 -5.98
CA SER A 233 -9.00 -6.69 -7.35
C SER A 233 -10.52 -6.82 -7.43
N ARG A 234 -11.15 -6.14 -8.38
CA ARG A 234 -12.50 -6.54 -8.78
C ARG A 234 -12.37 -7.80 -9.62
N ALA A 235 -12.74 -8.95 -9.06
CA ALA A 235 -13.05 -10.12 -9.86
C ALA A 235 -14.35 -9.84 -10.62
N PHE A 236 -14.28 -9.91 -11.93
CA PHE A 236 -15.45 -9.88 -12.81
C PHE A 236 -15.99 -11.28 -13.00
#